data_c9b3873779bf42f12660c3a6f55cefea
#
_entry.id   c9b3873779bf42f12660c3a6f55cefea
#
_cell.length_a   1.000
_cell.length_b   1.000
_cell.length_c   1.000
_cell.angle_alpha   90.00
_cell.angle_beta   90.00
_cell.angle_gamma   90.00
#
_symmetry.space_group_name_H-M   'P 1'
#
loop_
_entity.id
_entity.type
_entity.pdbx_description
1 polymer ?
#
loop_
_entity_poly.entity_id
_entity_poly.type
_entity_poly.pdbx_seq_one_letter_code
_entity_poly.pdbx_strand_id
1 'polypeptide(L)'
;MDSHHFLQTAVVFLLATVIAVPLTKRFRLGSVLGYLLAGMVIGPQLLGLISNTEGVAAIAEFGIVLMLFVIGLELSPQRLWVMRRAVFGTGALQVLSCSVAIGAVGYHLFGLAGNAAAIVGGSLALSSTAFGLQILAERKEAGAAYGRQVFSILLFQDLAAIPLIAAVPLLASSSTAHGFDLSGVLRTIGVILLVVVGGRYLLRPVFRFVARADSVEVSTATALLVVMGVALLMDLAGVSVTLGAFLAGVLLADSEYRHEMESNIEPFKGLLL
;
A
#
# COMPACT_ATOMS: atom_id res chain seq x y z
N MET A 1 -25.35 6.47 7.72
CA MET A 1 -24.93 7.63 6.90
C MET A 1 -26.14 8.05 6.10
N ASP A 2 -26.61 9.28 6.30
CA ASP A 2 -27.74 9.79 5.51
C ASP A 2 -27.28 9.95 4.06
N SER A 3 -28.07 9.43 3.13
CA SER A 3 -27.76 9.46 1.68
C SER A 3 -27.44 10.88 1.18
N HIS A 4 -28.04 11.89 1.80
CA HIS A 4 -27.76 13.29 1.51
C HIS A 4 -26.32 13.72 1.85
N HIS A 5 -25.81 13.29 3.00
CA HIS A 5 -24.44 13.58 3.43
C HIS A 5 -23.39 12.91 2.54
N PHE A 6 -23.67 11.67 2.13
CA PHE A 6 -22.79 10.94 1.21
C PHE A 6 -22.69 11.65 -0.15
N LEU A 7 -23.82 12.05 -0.73
CA LEU A 7 -23.85 12.77 -2.02
C LEU A 7 -23.15 14.13 -1.92
N GLN A 8 -23.36 14.88 -0.84
CA GLN A 8 -22.66 16.16 -0.63
C GLN A 8 -21.15 15.97 -0.56
N THR A 9 -20.69 15.00 0.21
CA THR A 9 -19.26 14.67 0.35
C THR A 9 -18.67 14.28 -1.01
N ALA A 10 -19.34 13.40 -1.76
CA ALA A 10 -18.89 12.97 -3.08
C ALA A 10 -18.80 14.15 -4.06
N VAL A 11 -19.80 15.03 -4.11
CA VAL A 11 -19.78 16.22 -4.98
C VAL A 11 -18.65 17.16 -4.59
N VAL A 12 -18.41 17.40 -3.31
CA VAL A 12 -17.31 18.28 -2.85
C VAL A 12 -15.95 17.70 -3.27
N PHE A 13 -15.72 16.39 -3.10
CA PHE A 13 -14.49 15.74 -3.54
C PHE A 13 -14.29 15.81 -5.05
N LEU A 14 -15.33 15.51 -5.83
CA LEU A 14 -15.25 15.58 -7.29
C LEU A 14 -14.99 17.01 -7.78
N LEU A 15 -15.66 18.01 -7.19
CA LEU A 15 -15.44 19.40 -7.53
C LEU A 15 -14.01 19.85 -7.19
N ALA A 16 -13.53 19.52 -6.00
CA ALA A 16 -12.18 19.83 -5.56
C ALA A 16 -11.13 19.19 -6.48
N THR A 17 -11.33 17.93 -6.86
CA THR A 17 -10.47 17.20 -7.80
C THR A 17 -10.44 17.87 -9.19
N VAL A 18 -11.62 18.17 -9.75
CA VAL A 18 -11.73 18.78 -11.09
C VAL A 18 -11.07 20.15 -11.16
N ILE A 19 -11.03 20.89 -10.05
CA ILE A 19 -10.38 22.21 -9.99
C ILE A 19 -8.88 22.08 -9.68
N ALA A 20 -8.53 21.32 -8.65
CA ALA A 20 -7.17 21.32 -8.13
C ALA A 20 -6.17 20.57 -9.03
N VAL A 21 -6.58 19.44 -9.61
CA VAL A 21 -5.66 18.63 -10.44
C VAL A 21 -5.23 19.35 -11.73
N PRO A 22 -6.11 19.97 -12.53
CA PRO A 22 -5.68 20.75 -13.69
C PRO A 22 -4.80 21.94 -13.29
N LEU A 23 -5.12 22.59 -12.17
CA LEU A 23 -4.38 23.74 -11.68
C LEU A 23 -2.93 23.35 -11.32
N THR A 24 -2.75 22.29 -10.54
CA THR A 24 -1.41 21.83 -10.15
C THR A 24 -0.62 21.27 -11.34
N LYS A 25 -1.28 20.58 -12.28
CA LYS A 25 -0.64 20.14 -13.54
C LYS A 25 -0.15 21.32 -14.37
N ARG A 26 -0.90 22.42 -14.43
CA ARG A 26 -0.49 23.64 -15.11
C ARG A 26 0.79 24.25 -14.51
N PHE A 27 0.98 24.13 -13.20
CA PHE A 27 2.19 24.55 -12.50
C PHE A 27 3.30 23.46 -12.46
N ARG A 28 3.13 22.34 -13.16
CA ARG A 28 4.06 21.20 -13.19
C ARG A 28 4.32 20.56 -11.80
N LEU A 29 3.37 20.68 -10.89
CA LEU A 29 3.46 20.15 -9.52
C LEU A 29 2.94 18.72 -9.38
N GLY A 30 2.36 18.16 -10.45
CA GLY A 30 1.77 16.82 -10.45
C GLY A 30 0.35 16.77 -9.86
N SER A 31 -0.35 15.66 -10.11
CA SER A 31 -1.74 15.49 -9.67
C SER A 31 -1.86 15.18 -8.17
N VAL A 32 -0.90 14.45 -7.60
CA VAL A 32 -0.93 14.08 -6.17
C VAL A 32 -0.89 15.32 -5.27
N LEU A 33 -0.05 16.32 -5.62
CA LEU A 33 -0.03 17.56 -4.85
C LEU A 33 -1.37 18.32 -4.99
N GLY A 34 -2.04 18.18 -6.15
CA GLY A 34 -3.41 18.69 -6.34
C GLY A 34 -4.41 18.10 -5.36
N TYR A 35 -4.40 16.79 -5.20
CA TYR A 35 -5.26 16.10 -4.25
C TYR A 35 -4.97 16.50 -2.79
N LEU A 36 -3.70 16.60 -2.41
CA LEU A 36 -3.31 17.03 -1.06
C LEU A 36 -3.76 18.46 -0.77
N LEU A 37 -3.51 19.38 -1.68
CA LEU A 37 -3.95 20.79 -1.53
C LEU A 37 -5.47 20.90 -1.51
N ALA A 38 -6.17 20.16 -2.38
CA ALA A 38 -7.62 20.08 -2.36
C ALA A 38 -8.15 19.59 -1.01
N GLY A 39 -7.60 18.49 -0.50
CA GLY A 39 -7.96 17.92 0.81
C GLY A 39 -7.73 18.91 1.97
N MET A 40 -6.62 19.65 1.96
CA MET A 40 -6.36 20.71 2.94
C MET A 40 -7.41 21.83 2.89
N VAL A 41 -7.80 22.24 1.69
CA VAL A 41 -8.77 23.34 1.51
C VAL A 41 -10.17 22.94 1.92
N ILE A 42 -10.66 21.76 1.50
CA ILE A 42 -12.02 21.29 1.83
C ILE A 42 -12.13 20.69 3.23
N GLY A 43 -10.99 20.37 3.84
CA GLY A 43 -10.88 19.73 5.16
C GLY A 43 -11.35 20.63 6.30
N PRO A 44 -11.41 20.05 7.52
CA PRO A 44 -11.98 20.72 8.69
C PRO A 44 -11.20 21.95 9.16
N GLN A 45 -9.93 22.07 8.74
CA GLN A 45 -9.06 23.15 9.19
C GLN A 45 -9.20 24.46 8.39
N LEU A 46 -9.68 24.41 7.14
CA LEU A 46 -9.85 25.59 6.28
C LEU A 46 -11.33 25.88 6.01
N LEU A 47 -11.95 25.22 5.04
CA LEU A 47 -13.34 25.46 4.68
C LEU A 47 -14.35 24.64 5.49
N GLY A 48 -13.91 23.56 6.14
CA GLY A 48 -14.78 22.72 6.96
C GLY A 48 -15.93 22.05 6.19
N LEU A 49 -15.81 21.94 4.84
CA LEU A 49 -16.85 21.34 4.01
C LEU A 49 -17.01 19.84 4.27
N ILE A 50 -15.92 19.22 4.74
CA ILE A 50 -15.87 17.81 5.12
C ILE A 50 -15.46 17.74 6.59
N SER A 51 -16.42 17.44 7.45
CA SER A 51 -16.22 17.27 8.90
C SER A 51 -16.09 15.82 9.33
N ASN A 52 -16.66 14.88 8.56
CA ASN A 52 -16.60 13.45 8.87
C ASN A 52 -15.33 12.82 8.26
N THR A 53 -14.21 13.01 8.95
CA THR A 53 -12.90 12.44 8.55
C THR A 53 -12.83 10.92 8.72
N GLU A 54 -13.59 10.33 9.64
CA GLU A 54 -13.60 8.87 9.86
C GLU A 54 -14.20 8.12 8.67
N GLY A 55 -15.31 8.62 8.11
CA GLY A 55 -15.91 8.01 6.93
C GLY A 55 -15.02 8.10 5.69
N VAL A 56 -14.29 9.22 5.54
CA VAL A 56 -13.31 9.39 4.47
C VAL A 56 -12.12 8.47 4.65
N ALA A 57 -11.60 8.35 5.89
CA ALA A 57 -10.51 7.44 6.22
C ALA A 57 -10.85 5.99 5.87
N ALA A 58 -12.06 5.52 6.21
CA ALA A 58 -12.50 4.17 5.90
C ALA A 58 -12.52 3.88 4.37
N ILE A 59 -12.96 4.86 3.57
CA ILE A 59 -12.94 4.74 2.10
C ILE A 59 -11.49 4.74 1.59
N ALA A 60 -10.63 5.60 2.13
CA ALA A 60 -9.22 5.64 1.77
C ALA A 60 -8.48 4.36 2.15
N GLU A 61 -8.75 3.78 3.34
CA GLU A 61 -8.21 2.47 3.75
C GLU A 61 -8.58 1.37 2.75
N PHE A 62 -9.82 1.36 2.26
CA PHE A 62 -10.22 0.44 1.21
C PHE A 62 -9.42 0.65 -0.08
N GLY A 63 -9.20 1.90 -0.48
CA GLY A 63 -8.33 2.25 -1.61
C GLY A 63 -6.89 1.74 -1.43
N ILE A 64 -6.32 1.88 -0.21
CA ILE A 64 -4.99 1.36 0.13
C ILE A 64 -4.94 -0.17 0.02
N VAL A 65 -5.98 -0.86 0.49
CA VAL A 65 -6.10 -2.33 0.37
C VAL A 65 -6.05 -2.76 -1.10
N LEU A 66 -6.83 -2.11 -1.97
CA LEU A 66 -6.82 -2.39 -3.40
C LEU A 66 -5.47 -2.04 -4.06
N MET A 67 -4.85 -0.94 -3.65
CA MET A 67 -3.53 -0.56 -4.14
C MET A 67 -2.47 -1.60 -3.79
N LEU A 68 -2.44 -2.06 -2.55
CA LEU A 68 -1.47 -3.08 -2.11
C LEU A 68 -1.70 -4.43 -2.79
N PHE A 69 -2.96 -4.78 -3.07
CA PHE A 69 -3.27 -5.95 -3.87
C PHE A 69 -2.69 -5.84 -5.29
N VAL A 70 -2.89 -4.70 -5.97
CA VAL A 70 -2.34 -4.47 -7.33
C VAL A 70 -0.81 -4.51 -7.29
N ILE A 71 -0.18 -3.87 -6.31
CA ILE A 71 1.28 -3.95 -6.12
C ILE A 71 1.70 -5.41 -5.93
N GLY A 72 0.97 -6.18 -5.13
CA GLY A 72 1.20 -7.61 -4.96
C GLY A 72 1.10 -8.40 -6.28
N LEU A 73 0.11 -8.09 -7.14
CA LEU A 73 -0.04 -8.69 -8.47
C LEU A 73 1.15 -8.38 -9.40
N GLU A 74 1.70 -7.18 -9.30
CA GLU A 74 2.87 -6.77 -10.11
C GLU A 74 4.16 -7.47 -9.69
N LEU A 75 4.23 -7.92 -8.44
CA LEU A 75 5.40 -8.57 -7.83
C LEU A 75 5.51 -10.04 -8.19
N SER A 76 5.68 -10.36 -9.49
CA SER A 76 5.97 -11.73 -9.85
C SER A 76 7.36 -12.16 -9.34
N PRO A 77 7.50 -13.36 -8.74
CA PRO A 77 8.77 -13.88 -8.24
C PRO A 77 9.88 -13.88 -9.30
N GLN A 78 9.52 -14.10 -10.56
CA GLN A 78 10.48 -14.10 -11.68
C GLN A 78 11.06 -12.71 -11.92
N ARG A 79 10.26 -11.64 -11.88
CA ARG A 79 10.73 -10.25 -12.03
C ARG A 79 11.64 -9.85 -10.88
N LEU A 80 11.26 -10.20 -9.65
CA LEU A 80 12.11 -10.00 -8.47
C LEU A 80 13.46 -10.70 -8.61
N TRP A 81 13.48 -11.92 -9.12
CA TRP A 81 14.72 -12.67 -9.33
C TRP A 81 15.65 -12.02 -10.35
N VAL A 82 15.11 -11.52 -11.45
CA VAL A 82 15.89 -10.79 -12.47
C VAL A 82 16.47 -9.49 -11.90
N MET A 83 15.68 -8.76 -11.12
CA MET A 83 16.06 -7.45 -10.56
C MET A 83 16.73 -7.54 -9.19
N ARG A 84 16.96 -8.74 -8.64
CA ARG A 84 17.42 -8.94 -7.25
C ARG A 84 18.67 -8.12 -6.85
N ARG A 85 19.63 -7.94 -7.76
CA ARG A 85 20.85 -7.16 -7.47
C ARG A 85 20.55 -5.68 -7.28
N ALA A 86 19.66 -5.11 -8.08
CA ALA A 86 19.25 -3.73 -7.94
C ALA A 86 18.32 -3.55 -6.74
N VAL A 87 17.35 -4.42 -6.57
CA VAL A 87 16.38 -4.36 -5.47
C VAL A 87 17.08 -4.53 -4.13
N PHE A 88 17.79 -5.65 -3.91
CA PHE A 88 18.44 -5.94 -2.64
C PHE A 88 19.81 -5.26 -2.45
N GLY A 89 20.42 -4.74 -3.51
CA GLY A 89 21.64 -3.95 -3.44
C GLY A 89 21.35 -2.49 -3.20
N THR A 90 20.92 -1.77 -4.25
CA THR A 90 20.68 -0.30 -4.17
C THR A 90 19.48 0.04 -3.28
N GLY A 91 18.41 -0.77 -3.29
CA GLY A 91 17.25 -0.56 -2.43
C GLY A 91 17.59 -0.73 -0.95
N ALA A 92 18.26 -1.84 -0.57
CA ALA A 92 18.69 -2.05 0.81
C ALA A 92 19.68 -0.96 1.28
N LEU A 93 20.63 -0.60 0.45
CA LEU A 93 21.60 0.46 0.79
C LEU A 93 20.90 1.79 1.03
N GLN A 94 19.91 2.16 0.19
CA GLN A 94 19.14 3.39 0.36
C GLN A 94 18.36 3.35 1.67
N VAL A 95 17.57 2.31 1.92
CA VAL A 95 16.75 2.21 3.15
C VAL A 95 17.63 2.25 4.39
N LEU A 96 18.71 1.47 4.42
CA LEU A 96 19.63 1.43 5.58
C LEU A 96 20.32 2.77 5.81
N SER A 97 20.88 3.40 4.76
CA SER A 97 21.60 4.67 4.90
C SER A 97 20.65 5.80 5.33
N CYS A 98 19.46 5.89 4.75
CA CYS A 98 18.47 6.90 5.13
C CYS A 98 17.92 6.64 6.54
N SER A 99 17.62 5.37 6.89
CA SER A 99 17.17 5.02 8.24
C SER A 99 18.18 5.40 9.31
N VAL A 100 19.48 5.11 9.08
CA VAL A 100 20.55 5.46 10.00
C VAL A 100 20.72 6.99 10.08
N ALA A 101 20.73 7.68 8.96
CA ALA A 101 20.90 9.14 8.94
C ALA A 101 19.75 9.85 9.65
N ILE A 102 18.49 9.50 9.32
CA ILE A 102 17.30 10.11 9.94
C ILE A 102 17.19 9.70 11.41
N GLY A 103 17.44 8.43 11.73
CA GLY A 103 17.46 7.95 13.12
C GLY A 103 18.54 8.64 13.96
N ALA A 104 19.74 8.88 13.43
CA ALA A 104 20.78 9.63 14.11
C ALA A 104 20.37 11.08 14.36
N VAL A 105 19.72 11.73 13.40
CA VAL A 105 19.15 13.07 13.59
C VAL A 105 18.07 13.04 14.70
N GLY A 106 17.17 12.05 14.67
CA GLY A 106 16.16 11.86 15.71
C GLY A 106 16.76 11.68 17.10
N TYR A 107 17.78 10.86 17.21
CA TYR A 107 18.47 10.58 18.48
C TYR A 107 19.25 11.78 19.00
N HIS A 108 20.13 12.40 18.17
CA HIS A 108 21.07 13.43 18.61
C HIS A 108 20.45 14.85 18.67
N LEU A 109 19.56 15.20 17.73
CA LEU A 109 18.96 16.55 17.66
C LEU A 109 17.62 16.65 18.39
N PHE A 110 16.78 15.59 18.29
CA PHE A 110 15.47 15.61 18.91
C PHE A 110 15.39 14.85 20.23
N GLY A 111 16.49 14.22 20.69
CA GLY A 111 16.54 13.51 21.97
C GLY A 111 15.63 12.28 22.04
N LEU A 112 15.29 11.67 20.91
CA LEU A 112 14.44 10.48 20.90
C LEU A 112 15.16 9.29 21.55
N ALA A 113 14.42 8.44 22.26
CA ALA A 113 14.95 7.17 22.73
C ALA A 113 15.43 6.32 21.52
N GLY A 114 16.46 5.49 21.69
CA GLY A 114 17.07 4.76 20.60
C GLY A 114 16.10 3.89 19.77
N ASN A 115 15.13 3.23 20.45
CA ASN A 115 14.06 2.48 19.79
C ASN A 115 13.12 3.39 18.97
N ALA A 116 12.71 4.54 19.53
CA ALA A 116 11.88 5.51 18.82
C ALA A 116 12.64 6.11 17.63
N ALA A 117 13.92 6.45 17.80
CA ALA A 117 14.78 6.95 16.72
C ALA A 117 14.92 5.90 15.57
N ALA A 118 15.05 4.62 15.90
CA ALA A 118 15.11 3.54 14.92
C ALA A 118 13.79 3.40 14.14
N ILE A 119 12.63 3.45 14.82
CA ILE A 119 11.31 3.40 14.18
C ILE A 119 11.11 4.61 13.27
N VAL A 120 11.38 5.83 13.75
CA VAL A 120 11.24 7.07 12.97
C VAL A 120 12.19 7.04 11.77
N GLY A 121 13.45 6.65 11.98
CA GLY A 121 14.43 6.53 10.90
C GLY A 121 14.01 5.55 9.82
N GLY A 122 13.55 4.36 10.21
CA GLY A 122 13.06 3.35 9.29
C GLY A 122 11.81 3.79 8.53
N SER A 123 10.84 4.37 9.23
CA SER A 123 9.58 4.81 8.62
C SER A 123 9.77 5.96 7.63
N LEU A 124 10.59 6.96 7.98
CA LEU A 124 10.86 8.11 7.11
C LEU A 124 11.85 7.80 5.97
N ALA A 125 12.56 6.67 6.02
CA ALA A 125 13.38 6.20 4.91
C ALA A 125 12.57 5.64 3.74
N LEU A 126 11.29 5.30 3.98
CA LEU A 126 10.39 4.81 2.96
C LEU A 126 9.77 5.98 2.18
N SER A 127 9.65 5.82 0.88
CA SER A 127 9.06 6.81 -0.03
C SER A 127 7.74 6.27 -0.59
N SER A 128 6.88 7.17 -1.06
CA SER A 128 5.63 6.77 -1.73
C SER A 128 5.92 6.20 -3.12
N THR A 129 5.64 4.91 -3.30
CA THR A 129 5.77 4.21 -4.59
C THR A 129 4.84 4.82 -5.63
N ALA A 130 3.58 5.06 -5.27
CA ALA A 130 2.61 5.68 -6.17
C ALA A 130 3.08 7.05 -6.67
N PHE A 131 3.57 7.90 -5.78
CA PHE A 131 4.07 9.23 -6.12
C PHE A 131 5.32 9.17 -7.01
N GLY A 132 6.28 8.33 -6.65
CA GLY A 132 7.52 8.15 -7.43
C GLY A 132 7.27 7.65 -8.84
N LEU A 133 6.44 6.61 -8.98
CA LEU A 133 6.10 6.04 -10.29
C LEU A 133 5.26 7.00 -11.15
N GLN A 134 4.35 7.75 -10.53
CA GLN A 134 3.56 8.74 -11.25
C GLN A 134 4.42 9.86 -11.83
N ILE A 135 5.38 10.39 -11.06
CA ILE A 135 6.33 11.40 -11.57
C ILE A 135 7.14 10.84 -12.75
N LEU A 136 7.63 9.61 -12.64
CA LEU A 136 8.38 8.96 -13.72
C LEU A 136 7.52 8.78 -14.98
N ALA A 137 6.25 8.41 -14.81
CA ALA A 137 5.30 8.25 -15.92
C ALA A 137 4.98 9.61 -16.58
N GLU A 138 4.69 10.65 -15.81
CA GLU A 138 4.41 12.01 -16.30
C GLU A 138 5.62 12.57 -17.08
N ARG A 139 6.84 12.23 -16.69
CA ARG A 139 8.08 12.62 -17.39
C ARG A 139 8.47 11.69 -18.53
N LYS A 140 7.76 10.58 -18.73
CA LYS A 140 8.10 9.51 -19.69
C LYS A 140 9.48 8.90 -19.48
N GLU A 141 9.91 8.82 -18.23
CA GLU A 141 11.27 8.41 -17.83
C GLU A 141 11.29 7.04 -17.12
N ALA A 142 10.13 6.37 -17.00
CA ALA A 142 10.03 5.05 -16.35
C ALA A 142 10.93 3.98 -17.02
N GLY A 143 11.14 4.06 -18.34
CA GLY A 143 12.02 3.17 -19.10
C GLY A 143 13.53 3.53 -19.05
N ALA A 144 13.90 4.70 -18.54
CA ALA A 144 15.27 5.16 -18.44
C ALA A 144 16.07 4.32 -17.41
N ALA A 145 17.42 4.38 -17.49
CA ALA A 145 18.27 3.62 -16.57
C ALA A 145 18.01 3.99 -15.10
N TYR A 146 17.90 5.28 -14.81
CA TYR A 146 17.60 5.75 -13.45
C TYR A 146 16.14 5.46 -13.06
N GLY A 147 15.19 5.50 -14.01
CA GLY A 147 13.79 5.13 -13.74
C GLY A 147 13.66 3.68 -13.27
N ARG A 148 14.38 2.75 -13.91
CA ARG A 148 14.47 1.36 -13.44
C ARG A 148 15.14 1.23 -12.06
N GLN A 149 16.10 2.09 -11.77
CA GLN A 149 16.80 2.10 -10.48
C GLN A 149 15.88 2.62 -9.37
N VAL A 150 15.14 3.72 -9.63
CA VAL A 150 14.09 4.24 -8.73
C VAL A 150 13.03 3.17 -8.48
N PHE A 151 12.52 2.52 -9.52
CA PHE A 151 11.58 1.41 -9.38
C PHE A 151 12.13 0.29 -8.48
N SER A 152 13.39 -0.09 -8.64
CA SER A 152 14.03 -1.12 -7.80
C SER A 152 14.13 -0.71 -6.34
N ILE A 153 14.41 0.56 -6.05
CA ILE A 153 14.44 1.11 -4.69
C ILE A 153 13.05 1.08 -4.07
N LEU A 154 12.05 1.63 -4.77
CA LEU A 154 10.66 1.65 -4.31
C LEU A 154 10.14 0.24 -4.02
N LEU A 155 10.45 -0.71 -4.91
CA LEU A 155 10.10 -2.11 -4.73
C LEU A 155 10.73 -2.72 -3.48
N PHE A 156 12.00 -2.40 -3.19
CA PHE A 156 12.64 -2.84 -1.96
C PHE A 156 11.99 -2.20 -0.72
N GLN A 157 11.62 -0.92 -0.80
CA GLN A 157 10.94 -0.21 0.29
C GLN A 157 9.60 -0.87 0.62
N ASP A 158 8.80 -1.25 -0.39
CA ASP A 158 7.53 -1.96 -0.18
C ASP A 158 7.75 -3.32 0.52
N LEU A 159 8.79 -4.06 0.11
CA LEU A 159 9.17 -5.30 0.79
C LEU A 159 9.67 -5.06 2.23
N ALA A 160 10.44 -3.99 2.44
CA ALA A 160 11.00 -3.63 3.74
C ALA A 160 9.95 -3.07 4.71
N ALA A 161 8.88 -2.47 4.21
CA ALA A 161 7.78 -1.95 5.03
C ALA A 161 7.15 -3.06 5.89
N ILE A 162 7.02 -4.28 5.35
CA ILE A 162 6.40 -5.42 6.05
C ILE A 162 7.16 -5.77 7.33
N PRO A 163 8.47 -6.12 7.29
CA PRO A 163 9.23 -6.42 8.51
C PRO A 163 9.38 -5.19 9.41
N LEU A 164 9.38 -3.97 8.87
CA LEU A 164 9.46 -2.74 9.66
C LEU A 164 8.19 -2.57 10.50
N ILE A 165 6.99 -2.72 9.91
CA ILE A 165 5.72 -2.67 10.63
C ILE A 165 5.65 -3.75 11.70
N ALA A 166 6.11 -4.97 11.39
CA ALA A 166 6.17 -6.06 12.35
C ALA A 166 7.16 -5.79 13.50
N ALA A 167 8.21 -5.01 13.27
CA ALA A 167 9.20 -4.65 14.28
C ALA A 167 8.71 -3.55 15.25
N VAL A 168 7.72 -2.72 14.85
CA VAL A 168 7.23 -1.60 15.69
C VAL A 168 6.78 -2.07 17.08
N PRO A 169 5.90 -3.08 17.24
CA PRO A 169 5.49 -3.55 18.56
C PRO A 169 6.68 -4.11 19.38
N LEU A 170 7.62 -4.77 18.72
CA LEU A 170 8.81 -5.35 19.37
C LEU A 170 9.73 -4.25 19.93
N LEU A 171 9.90 -3.16 19.19
CA LEU A 171 10.72 -2.02 19.59
C LEU A 171 9.99 -1.14 20.62
N ALA A 172 8.66 -1.02 20.53
CA ALA A 172 7.85 -0.27 21.49
C ALA A 172 7.79 -0.93 22.86
N SER A 173 7.81 -2.26 22.93
CA SER A 173 7.68 -3.05 24.16
C SER A 173 8.90 -3.00 25.08
N SER A 174 10.00 -2.39 24.69
CA SER A 174 11.21 -2.26 25.51
C SER A 174 11.05 -1.41 26.77
N SER A 175 9.88 -0.75 26.94
CA SER A 175 9.56 0.05 28.15
C SER A 175 8.67 -0.67 29.17
N THR A 176 8.06 -1.80 28.82
CA THR A 176 7.27 -2.60 29.76
C THR A 176 7.66 -4.08 29.57
N ALA A 177 8.17 -4.69 30.64
CA ALA A 177 8.64 -6.08 30.67
C ALA A 177 7.50 -7.10 30.47
N HIS A 178 6.92 -7.11 29.28
CA HIS A 178 6.17 -8.26 28.81
C HIS A 178 7.11 -9.08 27.94
N GLY A 179 7.40 -10.31 28.39
CA GLY A 179 8.29 -11.22 27.69
C GLY A 179 7.87 -11.39 26.22
N PHE A 180 8.84 -11.70 25.38
CA PHE A 180 8.66 -12.01 23.96
C PHE A 180 7.46 -12.96 23.78
N ASP A 181 6.34 -12.46 23.22
CA ASP A 181 5.15 -13.29 22.99
C ASP A 181 5.38 -14.22 21.80
N LEU A 182 6.06 -15.32 22.08
CA LEU A 182 6.33 -16.38 21.10
C LEU A 182 5.02 -16.92 20.51
N SER A 183 3.93 -16.94 21.31
CA SER A 183 2.62 -17.44 20.87
C SER A 183 1.99 -16.52 19.82
N GLY A 184 2.10 -15.21 19.98
CA GLY A 184 1.65 -14.22 19.00
C GLY A 184 2.44 -14.31 17.69
N VAL A 185 3.76 -14.45 17.77
CA VAL A 185 4.63 -14.64 16.60
C VAL A 185 4.29 -15.93 15.85
N LEU A 186 4.14 -17.04 16.57
CA LEU A 186 3.78 -18.33 15.96
C LEU A 186 2.38 -18.29 15.32
N ARG A 187 1.42 -17.62 15.96
CA ARG A 187 0.08 -17.40 15.40
C ARG A 187 0.15 -16.62 14.09
N THR A 188 0.88 -15.51 14.07
CA THR A 188 1.08 -14.66 12.87
C THR A 188 1.71 -15.46 11.73
N ILE A 189 2.80 -16.18 12.00
CA ILE A 189 3.46 -17.04 11.00
C ILE A 189 2.50 -18.14 10.52
N GLY A 190 1.77 -18.77 11.44
CA GLY A 190 0.79 -19.81 11.12
C GLY A 190 -0.31 -19.32 10.19
N VAL A 191 -0.85 -18.11 10.43
CA VAL A 191 -1.87 -17.50 9.57
C VAL A 191 -1.30 -17.13 8.20
N ILE A 192 -0.12 -16.53 8.14
CA ILE A 192 0.56 -16.23 6.87
C ILE A 192 0.77 -17.50 6.05
N LEU A 193 1.26 -18.56 6.66
CA LEU A 193 1.45 -19.86 6.00
C LEU A 193 0.12 -20.45 5.54
N LEU A 194 -0.94 -20.37 6.36
CA LEU A 194 -2.27 -20.85 5.99
C LEU A 194 -2.82 -20.08 4.79
N VAL A 195 -2.68 -18.75 4.76
CA VAL A 195 -3.08 -17.91 3.63
C VAL A 195 -2.27 -18.24 2.39
N VAL A 196 -0.96 -18.38 2.50
CA VAL A 196 -0.08 -18.70 1.36
C VAL A 196 -0.36 -20.09 0.81
N VAL A 197 -0.42 -21.10 1.67
CA VAL A 197 -0.67 -22.49 1.25
C VAL A 197 -2.12 -22.65 0.79
N GLY A 198 -3.08 -22.19 1.60
CA GLY A 198 -4.51 -22.24 1.25
C GLY A 198 -4.82 -21.48 -0.02
N GLY A 199 -4.29 -20.27 -0.16
CA GLY A 199 -4.45 -19.46 -1.37
C GLY A 199 -3.92 -20.17 -2.62
N ARG A 200 -2.71 -20.75 -2.55
CA ARG A 200 -2.13 -21.46 -3.69
C ARG A 200 -3.00 -22.64 -4.19
N TYR A 201 -3.65 -23.35 -3.27
CA TYR A 201 -4.49 -24.51 -3.63
C TYR A 201 -5.94 -24.13 -3.93
N LEU A 202 -6.49 -23.11 -3.26
CA LEU A 202 -7.90 -22.76 -3.37
C LEU A 202 -8.18 -21.75 -4.50
N LEU A 203 -7.28 -20.80 -4.73
CA LEU A 203 -7.53 -19.73 -5.71
C LEU A 203 -7.56 -20.25 -7.15
N ARG A 204 -6.67 -21.16 -7.51
CA ARG A 204 -6.64 -21.72 -8.88
C ARG A 204 -7.96 -22.38 -9.30
N PRO A 205 -8.56 -23.31 -8.51
CA PRO A 205 -9.85 -23.91 -8.91
C PRO A 205 -10.99 -22.90 -8.91
N VAL A 206 -11.00 -21.92 -7.96
CA VAL A 206 -12.03 -20.88 -7.91
C VAL A 206 -11.99 -20.03 -9.18
N PHE A 207 -10.83 -19.49 -9.56
CA PHE A 207 -10.72 -18.70 -10.78
C PHE A 207 -11.00 -19.51 -12.05
N ARG A 208 -10.61 -20.78 -12.10
CA ARG A 208 -10.94 -21.66 -13.24
C ARG A 208 -12.45 -21.92 -13.35
N PHE A 209 -13.16 -21.99 -12.21
CA PHE A 209 -14.61 -22.13 -12.20
C PHE A 209 -15.30 -20.84 -12.67
N VAL A 210 -14.83 -19.68 -12.17
CA VAL A 210 -15.35 -18.35 -12.51
C VAL A 210 -15.11 -17.99 -13.98
N ALA A 211 -13.93 -18.28 -14.50
CA ALA A 211 -13.60 -18.03 -15.92
C ALA A 211 -14.54 -18.73 -16.91
N ARG A 212 -15.23 -19.78 -16.49
CA ARG A 212 -16.24 -20.45 -17.34
C ARG A 212 -17.54 -19.64 -17.47
N ALA A 213 -17.76 -18.66 -16.58
CA ALA A 213 -18.94 -17.81 -16.63
C ALA A 213 -18.85 -16.71 -17.69
N ASP A 214 -17.67 -16.47 -18.25
CA ASP A 214 -17.37 -15.48 -19.31
C ASP A 214 -17.99 -14.10 -19.05
N SER A 215 -17.95 -13.67 -17.77
CA SER A 215 -18.51 -12.40 -17.29
C SER A 215 -17.46 -11.60 -16.53
N VAL A 216 -17.23 -10.36 -17.00
CA VAL A 216 -16.28 -9.41 -16.39
C VAL A 216 -16.73 -9.05 -14.96
N GLU A 217 -18.03 -8.94 -14.73
CA GLU A 217 -18.59 -8.62 -13.41
C GLU A 217 -18.29 -9.73 -12.40
N VAL A 218 -18.46 -11.00 -12.80
CA VAL A 218 -18.20 -12.14 -11.91
C VAL A 218 -16.70 -12.27 -11.64
N SER A 219 -15.85 -12.02 -12.63
CA SER A 219 -14.38 -12.00 -12.47
C SER A 219 -13.94 -10.91 -11.50
N THR A 220 -14.46 -9.68 -11.67
CA THR A 220 -14.18 -8.54 -10.79
C THR A 220 -14.66 -8.81 -9.36
N ALA A 221 -15.89 -9.30 -9.21
CA ALA A 221 -16.44 -9.64 -7.90
C ALA A 221 -15.61 -10.73 -7.20
N THR A 222 -15.12 -11.71 -7.95
CA THR A 222 -14.26 -12.76 -7.41
C THR A 222 -12.90 -12.21 -6.96
N ALA A 223 -12.29 -11.32 -7.74
CA ALA A 223 -11.06 -10.67 -7.36
C ALA A 223 -11.23 -9.85 -6.06
N LEU A 224 -12.28 -9.04 -5.98
CA LEU A 224 -12.62 -8.28 -4.77
C LEU A 224 -12.90 -9.20 -3.57
N LEU A 225 -13.62 -10.30 -3.77
CA LEU A 225 -13.90 -11.29 -2.72
C LEU A 225 -12.61 -11.91 -2.19
N VAL A 226 -11.66 -12.24 -3.06
CA VAL A 226 -10.36 -12.80 -2.65
C VAL A 226 -9.57 -11.77 -1.85
N VAL A 227 -9.46 -10.53 -2.34
CA VAL A 227 -8.73 -9.45 -1.64
C VAL A 227 -9.34 -9.23 -0.25
N MET A 228 -10.65 -9.00 -0.21
CA MET A 228 -11.37 -8.72 1.03
C MET A 228 -11.38 -9.91 1.98
N GLY A 229 -11.56 -11.12 1.45
CA GLY A 229 -11.56 -12.36 2.23
C GLY A 229 -10.22 -12.62 2.89
N VAL A 230 -9.11 -12.45 2.16
CA VAL A 230 -7.76 -12.61 2.73
C VAL A 230 -7.46 -11.49 3.72
N ALA A 231 -7.80 -10.23 3.39
CA ALA A 231 -7.63 -9.09 4.29
C ALA A 231 -8.39 -9.30 5.61
N LEU A 232 -9.65 -9.73 5.55
CA LEU A 232 -10.47 -10.06 6.72
C LEU A 232 -9.90 -11.22 7.54
N LEU A 233 -9.43 -12.29 6.89
CA LEU A 233 -8.80 -13.41 7.59
C LEU A 233 -7.55 -12.97 8.36
N MET A 234 -6.75 -12.08 7.79
CA MET A 234 -5.57 -11.53 8.45
C MET A 234 -5.95 -10.63 9.62
N ASP A 235 -6.98 -9.79 9.47
CA ASP A 235 -7.50 -8.93 10.53
C ASP A 235 -8.02 -9.75 11.73
N LEU A 236 -8.84 -10.75 11.48
CA LEU A 236 -9.34 -11.67 12.51
C LEU A 236 -8.23 -12.42 13.25
N ALA A 237 -7.09 -12.59 12.61
CA ALA A 237 -5.90 -13.18 13.22
C ALA A 237 -5.05 -12.16 14.00
N GLY A 238 -5.43 -10.88 14.01
CA GLY A 238 -4.65 -9.79 14.62
C GLY A 238 -3.45 -9.37 13.79
N VAL A 239 -3.48 -9.65 12.48
CA VAL A 239 -2.46 -9.26 11.51
C VAL A 239 -2.99 -8.11 10.65
N SER A 240 -2.10 -7.31 10.09
CA SER A 240 -2.50 -6.15 9.26
C SER A 240 -3.35 -6.55 8.06
N VAL A 241 -4.47 -5.85 7.86
CA VAL A 241 -5.35 -5.93 6.68
C VAL A 241 -4.58 -5.66 5.38
N THR A 242 -3.69 -4.68 5.42
CA THR A 242 -2.86 -4.26 4.28
C THR A 242 -1.88 -5.35 3.84
N LEU A 243 -1.27 -6.05 4.82
CA LEU A 243 -0.43 -7.23 4.54
C LEU A 243 -1.25 -8.35 3.90
N GLY A 244 -2.49 -8.55 4.34
CA GLY A 244 -3.41 -9.53 3.75
C GLY A 244 -3.68 -9.27 2.28
N ALA A 245 -4.03 -8.03 1.95
CA ALA A 245 -4.27 -7.61 0.58
C ALA A 245 -3.03 -7.78 -0.32
N PHE A 246 -1.86 -7.38 0.18
CA PHE A 246 -0.59 -7.58 -0.53
C PHE A 246 -0.30 -9.05 -0.81
N LEU A 247 -0.45 -9.91 0.21
CA LEU A 247 -0.24 -11.36 0.05
C LEU A 247 -1.24 -11.98 -0.95
N ALA A 248 -2.50 -11.55 -0.94
CA ALA A 248 -3.49 -11.99 -1.92
C ALA A 248 -3.03 -11.65 -3.36
N GLY A 249 -2.49 -10.44 -3.56
CA GLY A 249 -1.90 -10.01 -4.83
C GLY A 249 -0.71 -10.89 -5.25
N VAL A 250 0.26 -11.10 -4.36
CA VAL A 250 1.43 -11.95 -4.63
C VAL A 250 1.05 -13.38 -4.98
N LEU A 251 0.05 -13.96 -4.30
CA LEU A 251 -0.46 -15.31 -4.59
C LEU A 251 -1.06 -15.42 -5.99
N LEU A 252 -1.63 -14.35 -6.50
CA LEU A 252 -2.25 -14.28 -7.82
C LEU A 252 -1.31 -13.72 -8.90
N ALA A 253 -0.11 -13.26 -8.53
CA ALA A 253 0.88 -12.69 -9.45
C ALA A 253 1.32 -13.64 -10.58
N ASP A 254 1.36 -14.93 -10.31
CA ASP A 254 1.68 -16.00 -11.28
C ASP A 254 0.41 -16.62 -11.93
N SER A 255 -0.77 -16.04 -11.70
CA SER A 255 -2.04 -16.51 -12.25
C SER A 255 -2.22 -16.06 -13.69
N GLU A 256 -2.86 -16.90 -14.52
CA GLU A 256 -3.27 -16.57 -15.89
C GLU A 256 -4.26 -15.39 -15.92
N TYR A 257 -4.98 -15.15 -14.82
CA TYR A 257 -6.00 -14.09 -14.66
C TYR A 257 -5.43 -12.76 -14.13
N ARG A 258 -4.12 -12.67 -13.91
CA ARG A 258 -3.46 -11.51 -13.33
C ARG A 258 -3.81 -10.20 -14.04
N HIS A 259 -3.66 -10.14 -15.36
CA HIS A 259 -3.89 -8.93 -16.16
C HIS A 259 -5.35 -8.50 -16.15
N GLU A 260 -6.26 -9.46 -16.16
CA GLU A 260 -7.69 -9.20 -16.07
C GLU A 260 -8.04 -8.60 -14.70
N MET A 261 -7.55 -9.18 -13.62
CA MET A 261 -7.75 -8.65 -12.26
C MET A 261 -7.14 -7.25 -12.08
N GLU A 262 -5.93 -7.04 -12.59
CA GLU A 262 -5.26 -5.75 -12.56
C GLU A 262 -6.12 -4.68 -13.27
N SER A 263 -6.54 -4.94 -14.52
CA SER A 263 -7.35 -4.00 -15.30
C SER A 263 -8.74 -3.73 -14.69
N ASN A 264 -9.33 -4.71 -14.03
CA ASN A 264 -10.64 -4.58 -13.40
C ASN A 264 -10.60 -3.81 -12.08
N ILE A 265 -9.48 -3.89 -11.33
CA ILE A 265 -9.34 -3.25 -10.00
C ILE A 265 -8.69 -1.87 -10.11
N GLU A 266 -7.86 -1.62 -11.10
CA GLU A 266 -7.15 -0.34 -11.25
C GLU A 266 -8.06 0.90 -11.24
N PRO A 267 -9.25 0.91 -11.91
CA PRO A 267 -10.17 2.03 -11.83
C PRO A 267 -10.68 2.31 -10.41
N PHE A 268 -10.96 1.27 -9.64
CA PHE A 268 -11.41 1.42 -8.23
C PHE A 268 -10.29 1.98 -7.35
N LYS A 269 -9.06 1.50 -7.53
CA LYS A 269 -7.87 2.04 -6.85
C LYS A 269 -7.73 3.55 -7.10
N GLY A 270 -7.84 3.98 -8.37
CA GLY A 270 -7.68 5.37 -8.76
C GLY A 270 -8.80 6.31 -8.28
N LEU A 271 -10.01 5.78 -8.03
CA LEU A 271 -11.14 6.56 -7.52
C LEU A 271 -11.15 6.68 -5.99
N LEU A 272 -10.61 5.70 -5.26
CA LEU A 272 -10.69 5.62 -3.80
C LEU A 272 -9.45 6.18 -3.09
N LEU A 273 -8.35 6.32 -3.80
CA LEU A 273 -7.12 6.97 -3.35
C LEU A 273 -7.10 8.46 -3.71
#